data_7c57332d340c7641b9b05af640608c3b
#
_entry.id   7c57332d340c7641b9b05af640608c3b
#
_cell.length_a   1.000
_cell.length_b   1.000
_cell.length_c   1.000
_cell.angle_alpha   90.00
_cell.angle_beta   90.00
_cell.angle_gamma   90.00
#
_symmetry.space_group_name_H-M   'P 1'
#
loop_
_entity.id
_entity.type
_entity.pdbx_description
1 polymer ?
#
loop_
_entity_poly.entity_id
_entity_poly.type
_entity_poly.pdbx_seq_one_letter_code
_entity_poly.pdbx_strand_id
1 'polypeptide(L)'
;MKHHGGCHCGQFKFETDLDPMFIIQCNCTNCRRISGTYALQCPYGESEVTFSGETNTYPFKGGSGYETVAHTCKNCHVRVYNKPAPEVMDGIVSIPLGGFDTADKLVPKAEMWTMEKLSFLNKSDSIVESFEGNAITERLMALLKSMEER
;
A
#
# COMPACT_ATOMS: atom_id res chain seq x y z
N MET A 1 19.43 3.43 -7.34
CA MET A 1 18.28 3.24 -6.45
C MET A 1 17.31 4.39 -6.63
N LYS A 2 16.08 4.10 -7.04
CA LYS A 2 15.10 5.15 -7.36
C LYS A 2 14.32 5.63 -6.14
N HIS A 3 13.93 4.70 -5.29
CA HIS A 3 13.23 4.98 -4.04
C HIS A 3 13.86 4.27 -2.87
N HIS A 4 13.86 4.92 -1.74
CA HIS A 4 14.22 4.35 -0.45
C HIS A 4 13.33 4.95 0.64
N GLY A 5 13.32 4.32 1.80
CA GLY A 5 12.53 4.79 2.93
C GLY A 5 12.59 3.82 4.08
N GLY A 6 11.64 3.94 5.00
CA GLY A 6 11.60 3.06 6.16
C GLY A 6 10.57 3.47 7.21
N CYS A 7 10.80 2.99 8.42
CA CYS A 7 9.96 3.27 9.57
C CYS A 7 10.38 4.54 10.30
N HIS A 8 9.54 4.98 11.24
CA HIS A 8 9.78 6.20 12.03
C HIS A 8 11.12 6.19 12.80
N CYS A 9 11.52 5.06 13.37
CA CYS A 9 12.78 4.98 14.14
C CYS A 9 14.03 4.69 13.30
N GLY A 10 13.87 4.39 12.00
CA GLY A 10 14.95 4.10 11.07
C GLY A 10 15.56 2.69 11.17
N GLN A 11 15.07 1.81 12.06
CA GLN A 11 15.57 0.43 12.17
C GLN A 11 15.09 -0.47 11.04
N PHE A 12 13.93 -0.19 10.46
CA PHE A 12 13.47 -0.86 9.25
C PHE A 12 13.66 0.07 8.06
N LYS A 13 14.20 -0.46 6.97
CA LYS A 13 14.48 0.28 5.73
C LYS A 13 14.09 -0.55 4.52
N PHE A 14 13.81 0.12 3.42
CA PHE A 14 13.65 -0.50 2.11
C PHE A 14 14.25 0.35 1.01
N GLU A 15 14.54 -0.30 -0.10
CA GLU A 15 15.05 0.32 -1.33
C GLU A 15 14.56 -0.41 -2.57
N THR A 16 14.36 0.32 -3.66
CA THR A 16 13.95 -0.22 -4.95
C THR A 16 14.37 0.68 -6.10
N ASP A 17 14.61 0.10 -7.27
CA ASP A 17 14.94 0.82 -8.50
C ASP A 17 13.71 1.15 -9.36
N LEU A 18 12.53 0.70 -8.95
CA LEU A 18 11.30 0.83 -9.72
C LEU A 18 10.29 1.77 -9.05
N ASP A 19 9.41 2.36 -9.86
CA ASP A 19 8.21 3.01 -9.36
C ASP A 19 7.20 1.95 -8.88
N PRO A 20 6.29 2.29 -7.95
CA PRO A 20 5.20 1.39 -7.61
C PRO A 20 4.33 1.07 -8.83
N MET A 21 3.77 -0.13 -8.87
CA MET A 21 2.90 -0.57 -9.97
C MET A 21 1.69 0.35 -10.16
N PHE A 22 1.16 0.86 -9.07
CA PHE A 22 0.16 1.94 -9.02
C PHE A 22 0.14 2.52 -7.62
N ILE A 23 -0.56 3.64 -7.43
CA ILE A 23 -0.80 4.21 -6.10
C ILE A 23 -2.29 4.43 -5.95
N ILE A 24 -2.88 3.79 -4.94
CA ILE A 24 -4.30 3.88 -4.66
C ILE A 24 -4.56 4.31 -3.21
N GLN A 25 -5.56 5.19 -3.04
CA GLN A 25 -6.08 5.57 -1.74
C GLN A 25 -7.19 4.59 -1.33
N CYS A 26 -7.01 3.92 -0.21
CA CYS A 26 -8.02 3.03 0.36
C CYS A 26 -8.70 3.70 1.56
N ASN A 27 -10.01 3.90 1.45
CA ASN A 27 -10.83 4.54 2.50
C ASN A 27 -11.56 3.53 3.41
N CYS A 28 -11.31 2.22 3.26
CA CYS A 28 -12.03 1.21 4.04
C CYS A 28 -11.75 1.35 5.55
N THR A 29 -12.68 0.86 6.35
CA THR A 29 -12.60 0.94 7.83
C THR A 29 -11.31 0.33 8.39
N ASN A 30 -10.79 -0.76 7.80
CA ASN A 30 -9.50 -1.33 8.22
C ASN A 30 -8.34 -0.36 7.98
N CYS A 31 -8.24 0.18 6.77
CA CYS A 31 -7.20 1.14 6.41
C CYS A 31 -7.28 2.41 7.25
N ARG A 32 -8.49 2.90 7.49
CA ARG A 32 -8.71 4.05 8.37
C ARG A 32 -8.20 3.80 9.79
N ARG A 33 -8.51 2.65 10.38
CA ARG A 33 -8.05 2.30 11.75
C ARG A 33 -6.55 2.11 11.83
N ILE A 34 -5.94 1.55 10.80
CA ILE A 34 -4.49 1.30 10.76
C ILE A 34 -3.71 2.59 10.51
N SER A 35 -4.23 3.50 9.67
CA SER A 35 -3.49 4.68 9.18
C SER A 35 -4.00 6.01 9.71
N GLY A 36 -5.14 6.03 10.41
CA GLY A 36 -5.77 7.23 10.98
C GLY A 36 -6.92 7.78 10.16
N THR A 37 -6.84 7.87 8.84
CA THR A 37 -7.89 8.41 7.95
C THR A 37 -8.15 7.52 6.73
N TYR A 38 -7.13 7.25 5.97
CA TYR A 38 -7.10 6.36 4.80
C TYR A 38 -5.68 5.81 4.66
N ALA A 39 -5.49 4.82 3.82
CA ALA A 39 -4.16 4.33 3.49
C ALA A 39 -3.83 4.63 2.03
N LEU A 40 -2.61 5.08 1.77
CA LEU A 40 -2.01 5.16 0.44
C LEU A 40 -1.12 3.93 0.25
N GLN A 41 -1.43 3.12 -0.75
CA GLN A 41 -0.81 1.83 -0.98
C GLN A 41 0.02 1.85 -2.26
N CYS A 42 1.26 1.39 -2.14
CA CYS A 42 2.24 1.32 -3.22
C CYS A 42 2.67 -0.14 -3.43
N PRO A 43 2.00 -0.92 -4.30
CA PRO A 43 2.34 -2.32 -4.54
C PRO A 43 3.57 -2.48 -5.43
N TYR A 44 4.34 -3.53 -5.10
CA TYR A 44 5.54 -4.00 -5.80
C TYR A 44 5.54 -5.53 -5.86
N GLY A 45 6.26 -6.08 -6.81
CA GLY A 45 6.74 -7.45 -6.70
C GLY A 45 7.70 -7.57 -5.50
N GLU A 46 7.57 -8.63 -4.70
CA GLU A 46 8.42 -8.82 -3.52
C GLU A 46 9.91 -8.83 -3.89
N SER A 47 10.27 -9.39 -5.04
CA SER A 47 11.65 -9.43 -5.56
C SER A 47 12.18 -8.08 -6.05
N GLU A 48 11.31 -7.08 -6.20
CA GLU A 48 11.67 -5.73 -6.67
C GLU A 48 12.10 -4.80 -5.54
N VAL A 49 11.96 -5.24 -4.29
CA VAL A 49 12.26 -4.41 -3.10
C VAL A 49 13.22 -5.15 -2.19
N THR A 50 14.26 -4.46 -1.78
CA THR A 50 15.18 -4.95 -0.75
C THR A 50 14.75 -4.39 0.59
N PHE A 51 14.45 -5.27 1.55
CA PHE A 51 14.11 -4.91 2.92
C PHE A 51 15.26 -5.18 3.88
N SER A 52 15.42 -4.33 4.90
CA SER A 52 16.32 -4.57 6.02
C SER A 52 15.66 -4.16 7.34
N GLY A 53 15.91 -4.94 8.39
CA GLY A 53 15.31 -4.77 9.71
C GLY A 53 14.26 -5.83 10.02
N GLU A 54 14.01 -6.02 11.31
CA GLU A 54 13.07 -7.03 11.80
C GLU A 54 11.65 -6.47 11.90
N THR A 55 10.67 -7.34 11.62
CA THR A 55 9.25 -7.00 11.72
C THR A 55 8.50 -7.95 12.64
N ASN A 56 7.43 -7.43 13.25
CA ASN A 56 6.34 -8.22 13.82
C ASN A 56 5.24 -8.34 12.77
N THR A 57 4.44 -9.40 12.86
CA THR A 57 3.34 -9.66 11.93
C THR A 57 1.98 -9.61 12.62
N TYR A 58 0.98 -9.13 11.90
CA TYR A 58 -0.41 -9.13 12.32
C TYR A 58 -1.31 -9.53 11.15
N PRO A 59 -1.87 -10.74 11.16
CA PRO A 59 -2.83 -11.18 10.16
C PRO A 59 -4.21 -10.58 10.42
N PHE A 60 -4.89 -10.12 9.36
CA PHE A 60 -6.26 -9.63 9.43
C PHE A 60 -6.99 -9.84 8.10
N LYS A 61 -8.31 -9.82 8.12
CA LYS A 61 -9.11 -9.81 6.89
C LYS A 61 -9.31 -8.37 6.43
N GLY A 62 -8.93 -8.11 5.19
CA GLY A 62 -9.19 -6.84 4.52
C GLY A 62 -10.67 -6.61 4.21
N GLY A 63 -11.01 -5.44 3.69
CA GLY A 63 -12.38 -5.12 3.25
C GLY A 63 -12.90 -6.04 2.15
N SER A 64 -12.01 -6.65 1.36
CA SER A 64 -12.36 -7.66 0.34
C SER A 64 -12.68 -9.05 0.91
N GLY A 65 -12.55 -9.25 2.24
CA GLY A 65 -12.73 -10.54 2.90
C GLY A 65 -11.51 -11.47 2.87
N TYR A 66 -10.48 -11.12 2.13
CA TYR A 66 -9.24 -11.89 2.03
C TYR A 66 -8.27 -11.55 3.16
N GLU A 67 -7.47 -12.54 3.55
CA GLU A 67 -6.42 -12.33 4.54
C GLU A 67 -5.29 -11.46 3.99
N THR A 68 -4.77 -10.62 4.85
CA THR A 68 -3.60 -9.80 4.62
C THR A 68 -2.75 -9.82 5.89
N VAL A 69 -1.44 -9.88 5.75
CA VAL A 69 -0.51 -9.81 6.88
C VAL A 69 0.16 -8.44 6.89
N ALA A 70 -0.09 -7.67 7.94
CA ALA A 70 0.63 -6.43 8.18
C ALA A 70 1.98 -6.73 8.82
N HIS A 71 3.04 -6.13 8.29
CA HIS A 71 4.37 -6.13 8.89
C HIS A 71 4.65 -4.78 9.53
N THR A 72 5.01 -4.80 10.80
CA THR A 72 5.35 -3.60 11.56
C THR A 72 6.79 -3.66 12.03
N CYS A 73 7.46 -2.52 12.10
CA CYS A 73 8.80 -2.43 12.66
C CYS A 73 8.81 -3.01 14.06
N LYS A 74 9.77 -3.88 14.36
CA LYS A 74 9.89 -4.53 15.68
C LYS A 74 10.07 -3.55 16.83
N ASN A 75 10.68 -2.40 16.57
CA ASN A 75 10.97 -1.39 17.58
C ASN A 75 9.90 -0.32 17.72
N CYS A 76 9.52 0.38 16.64
CA CYS A 76 8.57 1.50 16.71
C CYS A 76 7.13 1.12 16.35
N HIS A 77 6.88 -0.12 15.94
CA HIS A 77 5.57 -0.69 15.61
C HIS A 77 4.83 0.00 14.43
N VAL A 78 5.46 0.92 13.74
CA VAL A 78 4.91 1.51 12.52
C VAL A 78 4.79 0.43 11.45
N ARG A 79 3.65 0.41 10.75
CA ARG A 79 3.45 -0.50 9.62
C ARG A 79 4.40 -0.13 8.49
N VAL A 80 5.15 -1.11 8.00
CA VAL A 80 6.18 -0.91 6.97
C VAL A 80 5.82 -1.53 5.62
N TYR A 81 5.07 -2.63 5.60
CA TYR A 81 4.45 -3.20 4.40
C TYR A 81 3.34 -4.18 4.76
N ASN A 82 2.53 -4.53 3.78
CA ASN A 82 1.55 -5.61 3.87
C ASN A 82 1.88 -6.68 2.83
N LYS A 83 1.55 -7.94 3.15
CA LYS A 83 1.52 -9.05 2.19
C LYS A 83 0.10 -9.61 2.12
N PRO A 84 -0.54 -9.63 0.94
CA PRO A 84 -1.78 -10.39 0.78
C PRO A 84 -1.50 -11.88 0.94
N ALA A 85 -2.50 -12.65 1.34
CA ALA A 85 -2.39 -14.11 1.40
C ALA A 85 -1.99 -14.68 0.02
N PRO A 86 -1.14 -15.72 -0.03
CA PRO A 86 -0.67 -16.31 -1.30
C PRO A 86 -1.80 -16.75 -2.22
N GLU A 87 -2.93 -17.20 -1.67
CA GLU A 87 -4.11 -17.62 -2.43
C GLU A 87 -4.75 -16.46 -3.21
N VAL A 88 -4.50 -15.22 -2.79
CA VAL A 88 -5.03 -14.02 -3.44
C VAL A 88 -4.04 -13.45 -4.43
N MET A 89 -2.80 -13.27 -3.98
CA MET A 89 -1.76 -12.65 -4.79
C MET A 89 -0.38 -12.95 -4.19
N ASP A 90 0.23 -14.02 -4.66
CA ASP A 90 1.58 -14.39 -4.24
C ASP A 90 2.64 -13.45 -4.85
N GLY A 91 3.70 -13.20 -4.10
CA GLY A 91 4.84 -12.43 -4.56
C GLY A 91 4.62 -10.91 -4.64
N ILE A 92 3.50 -10.40 -4.10
CA ILE A 92 3.24 -8.95 -4.02
C ILE A 92 3.40 -8.45 -2.58
N VAL A 93 4.02 -7.29 -2.45
CA VAL A 93 4.08 -6.51 -1.21
C VAL A 93 3.49 -5.12 -1.45
N SER A 94 2.87 -4.54 -0.46
CA SER A 94 2.34 -3.18 -0.55
C SER A 94 2.94 -2.30 0.54
N ILE A 95 3.67 -1.27 0.14
CA ILE A 95 4.36 -0.34 1.04
C ILE A 95 3.49 0.89 1.24
N PRO A 96 3.25 1.36 2.48
CA PRO A 96 2.58 2.64 2.72
C PRO A 96 3.38 3.79 2.12
N LEU A 97 2.70 4.67 1.37
CA LEU A 97 3.36 5.81 0.71
C LEU A 97 4.14 6.69 1.68
N GLY A 98 3.62 6.89 2.88
CA GLY A 98 4.32 7.69 3.91
C GLY A 98 5.65 7.12 4.38
N GLY A 99 5.98 5.87 4.04
CA GLY A 99 7.30 5.27 4.31
C GLY A 99 8.40 5.67 3.33
N PHE A 100 8.06 6.29 2.19
CA PHE A 100 9.03 6.70 1.16
C PHE A 100 9.64 8.06 1.48
N ASP A 101 10.95 8.19 1.37
CA ASP A 101 11.63 9.49 1.45
C ASP A 101 11.28 10.39 0.25
N THR A 102 10.83 9.78 -0.84
CA THR A 102 10.36 10.45 -2.07
C THR A 102 8.83 10.58 -2.14
N ALA A 103 8.12 10.46 -1.02
CA ALA A 103 6.66 10.45 -0.96
C ALA A 103 6.00 11.64 -1.69
N ASP A 104 6.59 12.81 -1.65
CA ASP A 104 6.10 14.02 -2.32
C ASP A 104 6.03 13.90 -3.85
N LYS A 105 6.79 12.97 -4.44
CA LYS A 105 6.80 12.69 -5.88
C LYS A 105 5.82 11.62 -6.30
N LEU A 106 5.17 10.97 -5.34
CA LEU A 106 4.27 9.83 -5.54
C LEU A 106 2.83 10.28 -5.29
N VAL A 107 1.99 10.27 -6.32
CA VAL A 107 0.60 10.73 -6.21
C VAL A 107 -0.38 9.61 -6.55
N PRO A 108 -1.46 9.44 -5.77
CA PRO A 108 -2.50 8.47 -6.08
C PRO A 108 -3.28 8.90 -7.33
N LYS A 109 -3.65 7.93 -8.16
CA LYS A 109 -4.48 8.13 -9.34
C LYS A 109 -5.90 7.60 -9.16
N ALA A 110 -6.12 6.77 -8.17
CA ALA A 110 -7.42 6.19 -7.87
C ALA A 110 -7.68 6.15 -6.36
N GLU A 111 -8.96 6.12 -6.00
CA GLU A 111 -9.42 5.81 -4.65
C GLU A 111 -10.44 4.68 -4.67
N MET A 112 -10.48 3.90 -3.60
CA MET A 112 -11.45 2.83 -3.41
C MET A 112 -12.12 2.91 -2.04
N TRP A 113 -13.23 2.18 -1.87
CA TRP A 113 -14.05 2.20 -0.67
C TRP A 113 -14.56 3.60 -0.33
N THR A 114 -15.01 4.34 -1.36
CA THR A 114 -15.54 5.69 -1.16
C THR A 114 -16.81 5.69 -0.31
N MET A 115 -17.54 4.57 -0.30
CA MET A 115 -18.72 4.38 0.56
C MET A 115 -18.39 4.44 2.07
N GLU A 116 -17.13 4.18 2.45
CA GLU A 116 -16.65 4.23 3.84
C GLU A 116 -15.78 5.46 4.12
N LYS A 117 -15.59 6.33 3.13
CA LYS A 117 -14.76 7.53 3.22
C LYS A 117 -15.31 8.51 4.26
N LEU A 118 -14.43 9.09 5.06
CA LEU A 118 -14.82 10.15 6.00
C LEU A 118 -15.33 11.39 5.23
N SER A 119 -16.49 11.90 5.64
CA SER A 119 -17.24 12.89 4.91
C SER A 119 -16.51 14.24 4.73
N PHE A 120 -15.57 14.56 5.60
CA PHE A 120 -14.80 15.82 5.52
C PHE A 120 -13.57 15.74 4.60
N LEU A 121 -13.22 14.54 4.08
CA LEU A 121 -12.08 14.37 3.19
C LEU A 121 -12.45 14.72 1.75
N ASN A 122 -11.75 15.68 1.19
CA ASN A 122 -11.86 16.01 -0.22
C ASN A 122 -11.02 15.06 -1.08
N LYS A 123 -11.50 14.80 -2.30
CA LYS A 123 -10.73 14.05 -3.29
C LYS A 123 -9.55 14.89 -3.78
N SER A 124 -8.35 14.33 -3.81
CA SER A 124 -7.21 14.97 -4.45
C SER A 124 -7.43 15.14 -5.96
N ASP A 125 -6.96 16.24 -6.53
CA ASP A 125 -7.03 16.49 -7.98
C ASP A 125 -6.28 15.44 -8.81
N SER A 126 -5.31 14.73 -8.20
CA SER A 126 -4.58 13.65 -8.85
C SER A 126 -5.42 12.37 -9.06
N ILE A 127 -6.52 12.22 -8.30
CA ILE A 127 -7.39 11.03 -8.34
C ILE A 127 -8.40 11.20 -9.48
N VAL A 128 -8.23 10.41 -10.52
CA VAL A 128 -9.08 10.41 -11.72
C VAL A 128 -10.15 9.33 -11.71
N GLU A 129 -9.98 8.29 -10.87
CA GLU A 129 -10.92 7.18 -10.73
C GLU A 129 -11.32 6.99 -9.27
N SER A 130 -12.62 6.76 -9.03
CA SER A 130 -13.18 6.52 -7.70
C SER A 130 -14.09 5.30 -7.73
N PHE A 131 -13.90 4.37 -6.80
CA PHE A 131 -14.64 3.13 -6.68
C PHE A 131 -15.36 3.05 -5.34
N GLU A 132 -16.65 2.70 -5.36
CA GLU A 132 -17.43 2.59 -4.13
C GLU A 132 -16.95 1.45 -3.21
N GLY A 133 -16.54 0.32 -3.81
CA GLY A 133 -16.09 -0.88 -3.11
C GLY A 133 -14.60 -1.18 -3.30
N ASN A 134 -14.28 -2.47 -3.35
CA ASN A 134 -12.91 -2.98 -3.30
C ASN A 134 -12.08 -2.78 -4.58
N ALA A 135 -12.70 -2.53 -5.72
CA ALA A 135 -12.03 -2.37 -7.02
C ALA A 135 -11.02 -3.50 -7.34
N ILE A 136 -11.34 -4.75 -6.98
CA ILE A 136 -10.42 -5.90 -7.17
C ILE A 136 -10.07 -6.08 -8.64
N THR A 137 -11.06 -6.09 -9.52
CA THR A 137 -10.86 -6.30 -10.95
C THR A 137 -9.95 -5.20 -11.53
N GLU A 138 -10.24 -3.95 -11.22
CA GLU A 138 -9.49 -2.79 -11.69
C GLU A 138 -8.04 -2.80 -11.17
N ARG A 139 -7.84 -3.19 -9.90
CA ARG A 139 -6.50 -3.33 -9.31
C ARG A 139 -5.68 -4.45 -9.98
N LEU A 140 -6.31 -5.60 -10.24
CA LEU A 140 -5.64 -6.71 -10.93
C LEU A 140 -5.26 -6.31 -12.36
N MET A 141 -6.14 -5.63 -13.08
CA MET A 141 -5.84 -5.12 -14.42
C MET A 141 -4.69 -4.11 -14.41
N ALA A 142 -4.66 -3.20 -13.43
CA ALA A 142 -3.58 -2.25 -13.26
C ALA A 142 -2.23 -2.93 -12.97
N LEU A 143 -2.23 -3.98 -12.13
CA LEU A 143 -1.04 -4.80 -11.86
C LEU A 143 -0.52 -5.47 -13.13
N LEU A 144 -1.40 -6.16 -13.86
CA LEU A 144 -1.02 -6.86 -15.10
C LEU A 144 -0.43 -5.90 -16.12
N LYS A 145 -1.08 -4.76 -16.33
CA LYS A 145 -0.58 -3.72 -17.24
C LYS A 145 0.81 -3.22 -16.81
N SER A 146 0.98 -2.94 -15.52
CA SER A 146 2.27 -2.49 -14.99
C SER A 146 3.39 -3.51 -15.19
N MET A 147 3.09 -4.81 -15.05
CA MET A 147 4.05 -5.89 -15.29
C MET A 147 4.50 -5.98 -16.75
N GLU A 148 3.65 -5.57 -17.71
CA GLU A 148 3.98 -5.53 -19.13
C GLU A 148 4.83 -4.29 -19.50
N GLU A 149 4.69 -3.20 -18.74
CA GLU A 149 5.33 -1.91 -19.01
C GLU A 149 6.67 -1.70 -18.27
N ARG A 150 7.07 -2.60 -17.38
CA ARG A 150 8.25 -2.48 -16.49
C ARG A 150 9.44 -3.29 -16.94
#